data_7f706d66dba84b5c8d90222c55b6ba23
#
_entry.id   7f706d66dba84b5c8d90222c55b6ba23
#
_cell.length_a   1.000
_cell.length_b   1.000
_cell.length_c   1.000
_cell.angle_alpha   90.00
_cell.angle_beta   90.00
_cell.angle_gamma   90.00
#
_symmetry.space_group_name_H-M   'P 1'
#
loop_
_entity.id
_entity.type
_entity.pdbx_description
1 polymer ?
#
loop_
_entity_poly.entity_id
_entity_poly.type
_entity_poly.pdbx_seq_one_letter_code
_entity_poly.pdbx_strand_id
1 'polypeptide(L)'
;MSRKIPPLNALKAFEASARLGSFVLAAAELHVTPSAISQHIRKLEDFYGRQLFIRRNNQLLLTDIARTVLAASTQMMDGLAELTDRLLGGPVRSNLIISVLPSIGVRWLNRRLSEFLKSYPDVRLDLRLEEDPVDFFRNRIDVRLCYGEHLYPEFVTVPFRRDRVTAMCRPDLLAHRNVDPAAPHSLSDDALIHVAWRAGFSSYPTWSAWYANQGITWHPRRELGHTTDTSSVAIDLACSGRGIVLGQEMLAETELAAGDLVAPFPHWMPLQYDYCLVHTESNKRNRTVGAFIEWLVHR
;
A
#
# COMPACT_ATOMS: atom_id res chain seq x y z
N MET A 1 -42.24 -8.63 -2.21
CA MET A 1 -41.85 -7.21 -2.04
C MET A 1 -40.98 -6.80 -3.20
N SER A 2 -41.31 -5.75 -3.96
CA SER A 2 -40.48 -5.21 -5.04
C SER A 2 -39.18 -4.64 -4.45
N ARG A 3 -38.02 -5.00 -4.99
CA ARG A 3 -36.74 -4.43 -4.57
C ARG A 3 -36.69 -2.96 -4.95
N LYS A 4 -36.41 -2.07 -3.99
CA LYS A 4 -36.22 -0.64 -4.23
C LYS A 4 -34.81 -0.44 -4.81
N ILE A 5 -34.69 -0.36 -6.14
CA ILE A 5 -33.43 -0.25 -6.87
C ILE A 5 -33.32 1.15 -7.47
N PRO A 6 -32.18 1.85 -7.34
CA PRO A 6 -31.98 3.14 -7.99
C PRO A 6 -31.91 2.98 -9.52
N PRO A 7 -32.15 4.07 -10.30
CA PRO A 7 -32.03 4.02 -11.75
C PRO A 7 -30.59 3.62 -12.16
N LEU A 8 -30.43 2.51 -12.88
CA LEU A 8 -29.11 1.95 -13.19
C LEU A 8 -28.23 2.90 -14.01
N ASN A 9 -28.81 3.64 -14.95
CA ASN A 9 -28.05 4.65 -15.71
C ASN A 9 -27.56 5.81 -14.82
N ALA A 10 -28.34 6.18 -13.78
CA ALA A 10 -27.90 7.19 -12.82
C ALA A 10 -26.76 6.65 -11.94
N LEU A 11 -26.84 5.40 -11.55
CA LEU A 11 -25.78 4.73 -10.78
C LEU A 11 -24.49 4.61 -11.60
N LYS A 12 -24.59 4.25 -12.89
CA LYS A 12 -23.47 4.19 -13.83
C LYS A 12 -22.81 5.55 -14.04
N ALA A 13 -23.64 6.62 -14.21
CA ALA A 13 -23.14 7.98 -14.32
C ALA A 13 -22.45 8.46 -13.03
N PHE A 14 -22.99 8.09 -11.88
CA PHE A 14 -22.40 8.40 -10.57
C PHE A 14 -21.04 7.71 -10.39
N GLU A 15 -20.93 6.40 -10.63
CA GLU A 15 -19.68 5.65 -10.52
C GLU A 15 -18.59 6.28 -11.39
N ALA A 16 -18.85 6.50 -12.67
CA ALA A 16 -17.89 7.10 -13.59
C ALA A 16 -17.47 8.53 -13.15
N SER A 17 -18.43 9.34 -12.69
CA SER A 17 -18.15 10.70 -12.20
C SER A 17 -17.31 10.72 -10.92
N ALA A 18 -17.58 9.79 -10.01
CA ALA A 18 -16.87 9.66 -8.75
C ALA A 18 -15.43 9.18 -8.97
N ARG A 19 -15.25 8.16 -9.80
CA ARG A 19 -13.95 7.58 -10.14
C ARG A 19 -13.06 8.56 -10.90
N LEU A 20 -13.61 9.28 -11.88
CA LEU A 20 -12.86 10.22 -12.73
C LEU A 20 -12.72 11.62 -12.09
N GLY A 21 -13.46 11.89 -11.00
CA GLY A 21 -13.48 13.21 -10.36
C GLY A 21 -14.00 14.34 -11.26
N SER A 22 -14.74 14.00 -12.34
CA SER A 22 -15.16 14.95 -13.36
C SER A 22 -16.41 14.49 -14.12
N PHE A 23 -17.42 15.36 -14.20
CA PHE A 23 -18.60 15.09 -15.02
C PHE A 23 -18.30 15.12 -16.52
N VAL A 24 -17.31 15.89 -16.94
CA VAL A 24 -16.91 15.97 -18.34
C VAL A 24 -16.21 14.69 -18.80
N LEU A 25 -15.29 14.16 -17.97
CA LEU A 25 -14.60 12.90 -18.26
C LEU A 25 -15.58 11.72 -18.22
N ALA A 26 -16.51 11.72 -17.25
CA ALA A 26 -17.55 10.69 -17.18
C ALA A 26 -18.48 10.72 -18.41
N ALA A 27 -18.82 11.91 -18.89
CA ALA A 27 -19.62 12.08 -20.09
C ALA A 27 -18.91 11.52 -21.34
N ALA A 28 -17.62 11.78 -21.46
CA ALA A 28 -16.80 11.22 -22.55
C ALA A 28 -16.73 9.69 -22.49
N GLU A 29 -16.48 9.11 -21.30
CA GLU A 29 -16.42 7.66 -21.11
C GLU A 29 -17.74 6.96 -21.43
N LEU A 30 -18.86 7.58 -21.01
CA LEU A 30 -20.20 7.00 -21.19
C LEU A 30 -20.87 7.38 -22.53
N HIS A 31 -20.18 8.13 -23.39
CA HIS A 31 -20.67 8.62 -24.69
C HIS A 31 -21.99 9.40 -24.57
N VAL A 32 -22.07 10.27 -23.57
CA VAL A 32 -23.23 11.15 -23.33
C VAL A 32 -22.77 12.60 -23.15
N THR A 33 -23.71 13.54 -23.00
CA THR A 33 -23.36 14.93 -22.72
C THR A 33 -23.14 15.18 -21.22
N PRO A 34 -22.32 16.18 -20.83
CA PRO A 34 -22.15 16.54 -19.43
C PRO A 34 -23.46 16.95 -18.73
N SER A 35 -24.42 17.51 -19.47
CA SER A 35 -25.75 17.82 -18.98
C SER A 35 -26.55 16.55 -18.64
N ALA A 36 -26.42 15.49 -19.45
CA ALA A 36 -27.05 14.20 -19.16
C ALA A 36 -26.47 13.57 -17.89
N ILE A 37 -25.14 13.62 -17.71
CA ILE A 37 -24.51 13.20 -16.45
C ILE A 37 -25.12 13.96 -15.27
N SER A 38 -25.17 15.30 -15.35
CA SER A 38 -25.74 16.11 -14.27
C SER A 38 -27.20 15.75 -13.95
N GLN A 39 -28.01 15.43 -14.96
CA GLN A 39 -29.38 14.96 -14.76
C GLN A 39 -29.42 13.58 -14.09
N HIS A 40 -28.57 12.66 -14.50
CA HIS A 40 -28.47 11.33 -13.87
C HIS A 40 -28.06 11.43 -12.41
N ILE A 41 -27.09 12.29 -12.08
CA ILE A 41 -26.68 12.53 -10.69
C ILE A 41 -27.84 13.06 -9.87
N ARG A 42 -28.55 14.10 -10.34
CA ARG A 42 -29.72 14.63 -9.64
C ARG A 42 -30.79 13.56 -9.38
N LYS A 43 -31.11 12.72 -10.38
CA LYS A 43 -32.06 11.61 -10.20
C LYS A 43 -31.61 10.63 -9.13
N LEU A 44 -30.30 10.39 -8.98
CA LEU A 44 -29.77 9.51 -7.96
C LEU A 44 -29.84 10.16 -6.57
N GLU A 45 -29.49 11.45 -6.48
CA GLU A 45 -29.59 12.24 -5.25
C GLU A 45 -31.03 12.35 -4.77
N ASP A 46 -31.98 12.59 -5.69
CA ASP A 46 -33.40 12.59 -5.39
C ASP A 46 -33.89 11.22 -4.89
N PHE A 47 -33.42 10.13 -5.49
CA PHE A 47 -33.77 8.77 -5.07
C PHE A 47 -33.31 8.47 -3.63
N TYR A 48 -32.09 8.90 -3.26
CA TYR A 48 -31.54 8.71 -1.92
C TYR A 48 -31.96 9.81 -0.93
N GLY A 49 -32.51 10.95 -1.41
CA GLY A 49 -32.78 12.11 -0.60
C GLY A 49 -31.53 12.76 0.00
N ARG A 50 -30.39 12.58 -0.63
CA ARG A 50 -29.09 13.03 -0.13
C ARG A 50 -28.19 13.48 -1.28
N GLN A 51 -27.39 14.53 -1.04
CA GLN A 51 -26.34 14.92 -1.96
C GLN A 51 -25.19 13.90 -1.94
N LEU A 52 -24.69 13.56 -3.12
CA LEU A 52 -23.57 12.64 -3.31
C LEU A 52 -22.28 13.40 -3.61
N PHE A 53 -22.39 14.58 -4.22
CA PHE A 53 -21.23 15.41 -4.54
C PHE A 53 -21.30 16.79 -3.86
N ILE A 54 -20.12 17.28 -3.48
CA ILE A 54 -19.88 18.64 -3.02
C ILE A 54 -18.89 19.31 -3.97
N ARG A 55 -19.19 20.54 -4.40
CA ARG A 55 -18.24 21.36 -5.17
C ARG A 55 -17.47 22.28 -4.21
N ARG A 56 -16.17 22.14 -4.15
CA ARG A 56 -15.30 22.99 -3.35
C ARG A 56 -14.04 23.31 -4.15
N ASN A 57 -13.69 24.59 -4.27
CA ASN A 57 -12.48 25.06 -4.98
C ASN A 57 -12.33 24.46 -6.39
N ASN A 58 -13.42 24.45 -7.17
CA ASN A 58 -13.48 23.87 -8.51
C ASN A 58 -13.23 22.34 -8.59
N GLN A 59 -13.25 21.64 -7.44
CA GLN A 59 -13.11 20.19 -7.35
C GLN A 59 -14.44 19.54 -7.04
N LEU A 60 -14.64 18.35 -7.60
CA LEU A 60 -15.79 17.49 -7.33
C LEU A 60 -15.42 16.52 -6.20
N LEU A 61 -15.97 16.72 -5.02
CA LEU A 61 -15.70 15.90 -3.84
C LEU A 61 -16.91 15.02 -3.51
N LEU A 62 -16.63 13.81 -2.99
CA LEU A 62 -17.65 12.88 -2.53
C LEU A 62 -18.06 13.19 -1.09
N THR A 63 -19.37 13.08 -0.80
CA THR A 63 -19.88 13.01 0.57
C THR A 63 -19.60 11.63 1.17
N ASP A 64 -19.71 11.47 2.50
CA ASP A 64 -19.47 10.18 3.17
C ASP A 64 -20.46 9.11 2.69
N ILE A 65 -21.73 9.47 2.51
CA ILE A 65 -22.73 8.55 1.95
C ILE A 65 -22.40 8.18 0.50
N ALA A 66 -21.82 9.10 -0.28
CA ALA A 66 -21.42 8.82 -1.65
C ALA A 66 -20.31 7.79 -1.72
N ARG A 67 -19.38 7.76 -0.76
CA ARG A 67 -18.33 6.72 -0.69
C ARG A 67 -18.93 5.32 -0.51
N THR A 68 -19.95 5.21 0.36
CA THR A 68 -20.69 3.94 0.55
C THR A 68 -21.42 3.51 -0.73
N VAL A 69 -22.10 4.46 -1.38
CA VAL A 69 -22.81 4.19 -2.65
C VAL A 69 -21.82 3.80 -3.75
N LEU A 70 -20.65 4.47 -3.82
CA LEU A 70 -19.62 4.17 -4.80
C LEU A 70 -19.09 2.75 -4.65
N ALA A 71 -18.72 2.34 -3.43
CA ALA A 71 -18.22 0.99 -3.17
C ALA A 71 -19.21 -0.09 -3.63
N ALA A 72 -20.47 0.06 -3.24
CA ALA A 72 -21.53 -0.88 -3.64
C ALA A 72 -21.81 -0.88 -5.15
N SER A 73 -21.75 0.30 -5.79
CA SER A 73 -21.98 0.45 -7.23
C SER A 73 -20.87 -0.19 -8.05
N THR A 74 -19.61 0.06 -7.68
CA THR A 74 -18.44 -0.51 -8.36
C THR A 74 -18.49 -2.03 -8.27
N GLN A 75 -18.70 -2.60 -7.08
CA GLN A 75 -18.79 -4.06 -6.90
C GLN A 75 -19.91 -4.68 -7.75
N MET A 76 -21.07 -4.03 -7.83
CA MET A 76 -22.18 -4.52 -8.66
C MET A 76 -21.82 -4.51 -10.15
N MET A 77 -21.17 -3.44 -10.64
CA MET A 77 -20.77 -3.32 -12.05
C MET A 77 -19.67 -4.32 -12.41
N ASP A 78 -18.70 -4.52 -11.54
CA ASP A 78 -17.63 -5.50 -11.74
C ASP A 78 -18.22 -6.92 -11.78
N GLY A 79 -19.18 -7.26 -10.91
CA GLY A 79 -19.89 -8.54 -10.95
C GLY A 79 -20.69 -8.76 -12.24
N LEU A 80 -21.30 -7.70 -12.80
CA LEU A 80 -21.98 -7.77 -14.09
C LEU A 80 -20.97 -7.93 -15.26
N ALA A 81 -19.84 -7.25 -15.19
CA ALA A 81 -18.77 -7.40 -16.19
C ALA A 81 -18.21 -8.83 -16.19
N GLU A 82 -17.89 -9.39 -15.02
CA GLU A 82 -17.43 -10.77 -14.88
C GLU A 82 -18.46 -11.78 -15.42
N LEU A 83 -19.74 -11.59 -15.15
CA LEU A 83 -20.80 -12.43 -15.69
C LEU A 83 -20.85 -12.34 -17.21
N THR A 84 -20.72 -11.13 -17.75
CA THR A 84 -20.73 -10.88 -19.19
C THR A 84 -19.54 -11.57 -19.85
N ASP A 85 -18.34 -11.44 -19.30
CA ASP A 85 -17.13 -12.08 -19.82
C ASP A 85 -17.27 -13.62 -19.83
N ARG A 86 -17.84 -14.20 -18.76
CA ARG A 86 -18.13 -15.65 -18.73
C ARG A 86 -19.10 -16.09 -19.82
N LEU A 87 -20.17 -15.32 -20.05
CA LEU A 87 -21.21 -15.68 -21.03
C LEU A 87 -20.73 -15.49 -22.47
N LEU A 88 -19.84 -14.53 -22.72
CA LEU A 88 -19.26 -14.28 -24.03
C LEU A 88 -18.06 -15.20 -24.36
N GLY A 89 -17.74 -16.17 -23.47
CA GLY A 89 -16.64 -17.10 -23.67
C GLY A 89 -15.25 -16.49 -23.51
N GLY A 90 -15.17 -15.32 -22.90
CA GLY A 90 -13.90 -14.72 -22.50
C GLY A 90 -13.22 -15.54 -21.39
N PRO A 91 -11.89 -15.54 -21.32
CA PRO A 91 -11.20 -16.18 -20.21
C PRO A 91 -11.67 -15.52 -18.90
N VAL A 92 -12.15 -16.34 -17.97
CA VAL A 92 -12.53 -15.87 -16.60
C VAL A 92 -11.26 -15.46 -15.89
N ARG A 93 -10.80 -14.23 -16.10
CA ARG A 93 -9.66 -13.66 -15.40
C ARG A 93 -10.17 -12.75 -14.31
N SER A 94 -9.98 -13.15 -13.07
CA SER A 94 -10.23 -12.27 -11.92
C SER A 94 -9.11 -11.25 -11.85
N ASN A 95 -9.42 -9.97 -12.00
CA ASN A 95 -8.44 -8.91 -11.74
C ASN A 95 -8.24 -8.77 -10.23
N LEU A 96 -7.00 -8.66 -9.80
CA LEU A 96 -6.60 -8.36 -8.42
C LEU A 96 -5.68 -7.15 -8.43
N ILE A 97 -6.17 -6.03 -7.90
CA ILE A 97 -5.42 -4.77 -7.82
C ILE A 97 -4.83 -4.66 -6.42
N ILE A 98 -3.52 -4.81 -6.32
CA ILE A 98 -2.78 -4.71 -5.08
C ILE A 98 -1.98 -3.42 -5.09
N SER A 99 -2.23 -2.58 -4.10
CA SER A 99 -1.40 -1.41 -3.80
C SER A 99 -0.48 -1.74 -2.63
N VAL A 100 0.78 -1.37 -2.71
CA VAL A 100 1.79 -1.74 -1.72
C VAL A 100 2.84 -0.64 -1.59
N LEU A 101 3.39 -0.45 -0.39
CA LEU A 101 4.55 0.42 -0.19
C LEU A 101 5.72 -0.02 -1.07
N PRO A 102 6.43 0.89 -1.74
CA PRO A 102 7.44 0.55 -2.75
C PRO A 102 8.47 -0.46 -2.27
N SER A 103 9.04 -0.25 -1.08
CA SER A 103 10.07 -1.16 -0.56
C SER A 103 9.54 -2.58 -0.28
N ILE A 104 8.31 -2.70 0.23
CA ILE A 104 7.66 -4.00 0.46
C ILE A 104 7.38 -4.68 -0.89
N GLY A 105 6.85 -3.93 -1.85
CA GLY A 105 6.52 -4.45 -3.18
C GLY A 105 7.73 -5.03 -3.88
N VAL A 106 8.82 -4.28 -3.93
CA VAL A 106 10.03 -4.68 -4.65
C VAL A 106 10.80 -5.80 -3.94
N ARG A 107 11.05 -5.67 -2.64
CA ARG A 107 11.96 -6.56 -1.92
C ARG A 107 11.29 -7.81 -1.36
N TRP A 108 10.03 -7.71 -0.97
CA TRP A 108 9.38 -8.80 -0.26
C TRP A 108 8.24 -9.45 -1.05
N LEU A 109 7.24 -8.68 -1.47
CA LEU A 109 6.03 -9.22 -2.09
C LEU A 109 6.31 -9.81 -3.48
N ASN A 110 7.03 -9.08 -4.34
CA ASN A 110 7.28 -9.49 -5.72
C ASN A 110 7.93 -10.88 -5.83
N ARG A 111 8.85 -11.19 -4.91
CA ARG A 111 9.53 -12.49 -4.87
C ARG A 111 8.58 -13.65 -4.56
N ARG A 112 7.45 -13.38 -3.89
CA ARG A 112 6.45 -14.36 -3.46
C ARG A 112 5.28 -14.50 -4.42
N LEU A 113 4.97 -13.45 -5.17
CA LEU A 113 3.81 -13.42 -6.08
C LEU A 113 3.84 -14.53 -7.13
N SER A 114 5.01 -14.98 -7.56
CA SER A 114 5.13 -16.08 -8.53
C SER A 114 4.50 -17.37 -8.01
N GLU A 115 4.55 -17.62 -6.71
CA GLU A 115 3.93 -18.79 -6.08
C GLU A 115 2.42 -18.64 -5.99
N PHE A 116 1.94 -17.46 -5.61
CA PHE A 116 0.52 -17.15 -5.63
C PHE A 116 -0.08 -17.34 -7.04
N LEU A 117 0.55 -16.77 -8.06
CA LEU A 117 0.06 -16.85 -9.44
C LEU A 117 0.11 -18.28 -10.02
N LYS A 118 1.02 -19.14 -9.55
CA LYS A 118 1.01 -20.57 -9.89
C LYS A 118 -0.19 -21.29 -9.31
N SER A 119 -0.60 -20.92 -8.08
CA SER A 119 -1.78 -21.51 -7.42
C SER A 119 -3.10 -20.95 -7.95
N TYR A 120 -3.07 -19.74 -8.52
CA TYR A 120 -4.24 -19.02 -9.04
C TYR A 120 -3.96 -18.51 -10.48
N PRO A 121 -3.84 -19.40 -11.48
CA PRO A 121 -3.41 -19.02 -12.84
C PRO A 121 -4.40 -18.12 -13.58
N ASP A 122 -5.66 -18.10 -13.16
CA ASP A 122 -6.72 -17.26 -13.74
C ASP A 122 -6.73 -15.84 -13.18
N VAL A 123 -5.86 -15.53 -12.18
CA VAL A 123 -5.76 -14.20 -11.60
C VAL A 123 -4.85 -13.32 -12.47
N ARG A 124 -5.39 -12.19 -12.91
CA ARG A 124 -4.60 -11.09 -13.47
C ARG A 124 -4.26 -10.10 -12.40
N LEU A 125 -2.97 -9.96 -12.11
CA LEU A 125 -2.45 -9.05 -11.10
C LEU A 125 -2.17 -7.66 -11.69
N ASP A 126 -2.62 -6.61 -11.00
CA ASP A 126 -2.20 -5.22 -11.16
C ASP A 126 -1.51 -4.80 -9.85
N LEU A 127 -0.17 -4.83 -9.84
CA LEU A 127 0.63 -4.46 -8.68
C LEU A 127 1.08 -3.00 -8.79
N ARG A 128 0.65 -2.18 -7.83
CA ARG A 128 0.95 -0.75 -7.79
C ARG A 128 1.83 -0.43 -6.61
N LEU A 129 2.93 0.26 -6.89
CA LEU A 129 3.85 0.73 -5.86
C LEU A 129 3.47 2.18 -5.52
N GLU A 130 2.84 2.38 -4.38
CA GLU A 130 2.27 3.67 -3.99
C GLU A 130 2.63 3.98 -2.53
N GLU A 131 2.81 5.27 -2.24
CA GLU A 131 2.98 5.77 -0.87
C GLU A 131 1.61 5.98 -0.20
N ASP A 132 1.58 5.93 1.13
CA ASP A 132 0.39 6.23 1.91
C ASP A 132 0.14 7.76 2.02
N PRO A 133 -1.12 8.17 2.16
CA PRO A 133 -2.34 7.37 2.01
C PRO A 133 -2.77 7.19 0.55
N VAL A 134 -3.46 6.09 0.25
CA VAL A 134 -4.06 5.82 -1.07
C VAL A 134 -5.58 5.98 -1.03
N ASP A 135 -6.17 6.33 -2.17
CA ASP A 135 -7.64 6.37 -2.33
C ASP A 135 -8.13 5.04 -2.94
N PHE A 136 -8.72 4.19 -2.09
CA PHE A 136 -9.21 2.87 -2.49
C PHE A 136 -10.26 2.92 -3.61
N PHE A 137 -11.14 3.90 -3.55
CA PHE A 137 -12.26 3.97 -4.49
C PHE A 137 -11.85 4.55 -5.84
N ARG A 138 -11.11 5.66 -5.82
CA ARG A 138 -10.61 6.29 -7.04
C ARG A 138 -9.64 5.39 -7.79
N ASN A 139 -8.77 4.71 -7.06
CA ASN A 139 -7.74 3.85 -7.62
C ASN A 139 -8.21 2.39 -7.79
N ARG A 140 -9.46 2.06 -7.38
CA ARG A 140 -10.03 0.70 -7.46
C ARG A 140 -9.15 -0.35 -6.80
N ILE A 141 -8.56 -0.03 -5.65
CA ILE A 141 -7.64 -0.91 -4.94
C ILE A 141 -8.46 -2.02 -4.26
N ASP A 142 -8.10 -3.27 -4.50
CA ASP A 142 -8.70 -4.42 -3.83
C ASP A 142 -8.06 -4.68 -2.47
N VAL A 143 -6.73 -4.63 -2.42
CA VAL A 143 -5.95 -4.84 -1.20
C VAL A 143 -4.79 -3.84 -1.16
N ARG A 144 -4.60 -3.23 0.00
CA ARG A 144 -3.43 -2.39 0.30
C ARG A 144 -2.53 -3.11 1.31
N LEU A 145 -1.23 -3.17 1.04
CA LEU A 145 -0.22 -3.54 2.03
C LEU A 145 0.43 -2.26 2.56
N CYS A 146 0.30 -2.00 3.84
CA CYS A 146 0.81 -0.80 4.50
C CYS A 146 1.50 -1.12 5.83
N TYR A 147 2.13 -0.10 6.42
CA TYR A 147 2.73 -0.15 7.74
C TYR A 147 1.83 0.58 8.74
N GLY A 148 1.16 -0.18 9.62
CA GLY A 148 0.24 0.33 10.62
C GLY A 148 -1.19 0.52 10.09
N GLU A 149 -2.15 0.19 10.93
CA GLU A 149 -3.58 0.29 10.63
C GLU A 149 -4.16 1.71 10.74
N HIS A 150 -3.46 2.58 11.47
CA HIS A 150 -3.93 3.92 11.85
C HIS A 150 -4.18 4.86 10.66
N LEU A 151 -3.62 4.55 9.49
CA LEU A 151 -3.83 5.32 8.25
C LEU A 151 -5.18 5.05 7.59
N TYR A 152 -5.84 3.96 7.96
CA TYR A 152 -7.05 3.45 7.31
C TYR A 152 -8.12 3.00 8.31
N PRO A 153 -8.54 3.86 9.25
CA PRO A 153 -9.41 3.47 10.36
C PRO A 153 -10.83 3.04 9.93
N GLU A 154 -11.29 3.45 8.74
CA GLU A 154 -12.59 3.09 8.19
C GLU A 154 -12.60 1.79 7.36
N PHE A 155 -11.45 1.13 7.20
CA PHE A 155 -11.31 -0.07 6.39
C PHE A 155 -11.10 -1.32 7.25
N VAL A 156 -11.33 -2.48 6.65
CA VAL A 156 -10.99 -3.76 7.29
C VAL A 156 -9.48 -3.95 7.24
N THR A 157 -8.89 -4.16 8.40
CA THR A 157 -7.43 -4.34 8.53
C THR A 157 -7.10 -5.73 9.07
N VAL A 158 -6.17 -6.41 8.42
CA VAL A 158 -5.66 -7.72 8.81
C VAL A 158 -4.15 -7.61 9.01
N PRO A 159 -3.65 -7.63 10.25
CA PRO A 159 -2.21 -7.67 10.49
C PRO A 159 -1.65 -9.00 9.99
N PHE A 160 -0.48 -8.96 9.31
CA PHE A 160 0.12 -10.18 8.78
C PHE A 160 1.58 -10.38 9.18
N ARG A 161 2.30 -9.32 9.54
CA ARG A 161 3.69 -9.45 9.95
C ARG A 161 4.14 -8.37 10.92
N ARG A 162 4.70 -8.81 12.03
CA ARG A 162 5.50 -7.96 12.92
C ARG A 162 6.95 -8.03 12.49
N ASP A 163 7.58 -6.87 12.34
CA ASP A 163 8.97 -6.79 11.87
C ASP A 163 9.85 -6.04 12.86
N ARG A 164 11.14 -6.07 12.66
CA ARG A 164 12.15 -5.45 13.50
C ARG A 164 13.30 -4.90 12.67
N VAL A 165 14.07 -4.01 13.25
CA VAL A 165 15.21 -3.37 12.58
C VAL A 165 16.48 -3.51 13.38
N THR A 166 17.59 -3.57 12.66
CA THR A 166 18.93 -3.43 13.22
C THR A 166 19.88 -2.80 12.20
N ALA A 167 21.05 -2.41 12.67
CA ALA A 167 22.13 -1.98 11.78
C ALA A 167 22.62 -3.15 10.92
N MET A 168 22.70 -2.93 9.60
CA MET A 168 23.15 -3.94 8.62
C MET A 168 24.15 -3.33 7.66
N CYS A 169 25.15 -4.10 7.28
CA CYS A 169 26.16 -3.69 6.30
C CYS A 169 26.79 -4.90 5.60
N ARG A 170 27.58 -4.66 4.58
CA ARG A 170 28.43 -5.68 3.99
C ARG A 170 29.47 -6.16 5.00
N PRO A 171 29.84 -7.47 4.98
CA PRO A 171 30.83 -8.04 5.92
C PRO A 171 32.19 -7.34 5.88
N ASP A 172 32.69 -7.00 4.68
CA ASP A 172 33.97 -6.35 4.49
C ASP A 172 34.05 -4.93 5.08
N LEU A 173 32.91 -4.22 5.17
CA LEU A 173 32.85 -2.89 5.75
C LEU A 173 33.20 -2.88 7.24
N LEU A 174 32.89 -3.97 7.96
CA LEU A 174 33.21 -4.09 9.38
C LEU A 174 34.73 -4.00 9.64
N ALA A 175 35.51 -4.72 8.87
CA ALA A 175 36.98 -4.69 8.99
C ALA A 175 37.55 -3.31 8.59
N HIS A 176 37.06 -2.74 7.48
CA HIS A 176 37.57 -1.46 6.97
C HIS A 176 37.26 -0.26 7.88
N ARG A 177 36.13 -0.30 8.60
CA ARG A 177 35.68 0.76 9.49
C ARG A 177 35.98 0.51 10.96
N ASN A 178 36.68 -0.60 11.30
CA ASN A 178 36.94 -1.00 12.68
C ASN A 178 35.70 -0.98 13.57
N VAL A 179 34.59 -1.49 13.05
CA VAL A 179 33.32 -1.55 13.79
C VAL A 179 33.44 -2.57 14.91
N ASP A 180 33.25 -2.11 16.14
CA ASP A 180 33.19 -2.99 17.31
C ASP A 180 31.75 -3.49 17.52
N PRO A 181 31.46 -4.78 17.34
CA PRO A 181 30.12 -5.34 17.58
C PRO A 181 29.60 -5.18 19.00
N ALA A 182 30.49 -4.97 19.98
CA ALA A 182 30.12 -4.72 21.37
C ALA A 182 29.80 -3.26 21.67
N ALA A 183 30.13 -2.35 20.75
CA ALA A 183 30.02 -0.91 20.95
C ALA A 183 29.27 -0.22 19.79
N PRO A 184 27.93 -0.32 19.72
CA PRO A 184 27.12 0.32 18.65
C PRO A 184 27.40 1.83 18.49
N HIS A 185 27.75 2.50 19.57
CA HIS A 185 28.09 3.93 19.57
C HIS A 185 29.44 4.24 18.91
N SER A 186 30.21 3.23 18.52
CA SER A 186 31.46 3.40 17.77
C SER A 186 31.22 3.71 16.28
N LEU A 187 29.99 3.62 15.80
CA LEU A 187 29.65 3.96 14.42
C LEU A 187 29.83 5.46 14.18
N SER A 188 30.60 5.79 13.16
CA SER A 188 30.77 7.19 12.74
C SER A 188 29.58 7.67 11.91
N ASP A 189 29.20 8.95 12.08
CA ASP A 189 28.03 9.53 11.39
C ASP A 189 28.14 9.42 9.86
N ASP A 190 29.35 9.52 9.29
CA ASP A 190 29.61 9.41 7.85
C ASP A 190 29.44 7.99 7.30
N ALA A 191 29.41 6.97 8.17
CA ALA A 191 29.14 5.61 7.77
C ALA A 191 27.66 5.27 7.69
N LEU A 192 26.77 6.13 8.22
CA LEU A 192 25.36 5.81 8.31
C LEU A 192 24.58 6.15 7.04
N ILE A 193 23.63 5.28 6.72
CA ILE A 193 22.65 5.52 5.67
C ILE A 193 21.32 5.84 6.35
N HIS A 194 20.77 7.00 6.04
CA HIS A 194 19.53 7.52 6.61
C HIS A 194 18.39 7.37 5.61
N VAL A 195 17.21 6.97 6.10
CA VAL A 195 15.98 7.04 5.32
C VAL A 195 15.21 8.30 5.73
N ALA A 196 14.95 9.16 4.74
CA ALA A 196 14.21 10.41 4.92
C ALA A 196 12.72 10.15 4.83
N TRP A 197 12.11 9.73 5.92
CA TRP A 197 10.67 9.57 5.98
C TRP A 197 9.95 10.91 5.76
N ARG A 198 8.85 10.89 4.98
CA ARG A 198 8.01 12.09 4.77
C ARG A 198 7.37 12.53 6.09
N ALA A 199 7.00 13.80 6.17
CA ALA A 199 6.22 14.31 7.30
C ALA A 199 4.92 13.50 7.47
N GLY A 200 4.65 13.06 8.71
CA GLY A 200 3.52 12.17 9.03
C GLY A 200 3.92 10.70 9.29
N PHE A 201 5.14 10.31 8.98
CA PHE A 201 5.66 8.96 9.24
C PHE A 201 6.61 8.91 10.45
N SER A 202 6.24 9.56 11.54
CA SER A 202 7.05 9.63 12.78
C SER A 202 7.25 8.26 13.45
N SER A 203 6.44 7.27 13.12
CA SER A 203 6.52 5.89 13.64
C SER A 203 7.55 5.01 12.94
N TYR A 204 8.15 5.48 11.86
CA TYR A 204 9.20 4.73 11.18
C TYR A 204 10.52 4.79 11.94
N PRO A 205 11.35 3.73 11.87
CA PRO A 205 12.57 3.64 12.64
C PRO A 205 13.60 4.69 12.22
N THR A 206 14.24 5.29 13.20
CA THR A 206 15.36 6.21 13.02
C THR A 206 16.58 5.70 13.78
N TRP A 207 17.77 6.14 13.39
CA TRP A 207 19.00 5.83 14.11
C TRP A 207 18.91 6.28 15.58
N SER A 208 18.41 7.48 15.85
CA SER A 208 18.26 7.98 17.23
C SER A 208 17.32 7.08 18.05
N ALA A 209 16.21 6.58 17.45
CA ALA A 209 15.31 5.66 18.14
C ALA A 209 15.97 4.30 18.39
N TRP A 210 16.75 3.79 17.45
CA TRP A 210 17.47 2.54 17.60
C TRP A 210 18.53 2.61 18.72
N TYR A 211 19.27 3.71 18.82
CA TYR A 211 20.19 3.94 19.95
C TYR A 211 19.46 4.10 21.26
N ALA A 212 18.40 4.90 21.29
CA ALA A 212 17.61 5.13 22.51
C ALA A 212 17.00 3.82 23.05
N ASN A 213 16.61 2.89 22.16
CA ASN A 213 16.11 1.57 22.55
C ASN A 213 17.18 0.70 23.24
N GLN A 214 18.46 1.05 23.13
CA GLN A 214 19.59 0.42 23.83
C GLN A 214 20.08 1.24 25.03
N GLY A 215 19.35 2.28 25.43
CA GLY A 215 19.77 3.19 26.51
C GLY A 215 20.90 4.14 26.11
N ILE A 216 21.18 4.29 24.82
CA ILE A 216 22.24 5.16 24.31
C ILE A 216 21.61 6.46 23.81
N THR A 217 21.99 7.59 24.39
CA THR A 217 21.58 8.91 23.93
C THR A 217 22.55 9.40 22.87
N TRP A 218 22.22 9.20 21.61
CA TRP A 218 22.97 9.70 20.47
C TRP A 218 22.05 10.10 19.33
N HIS A 219 22.37 11.23 18.71
CA HIS A 219 21.65 11.79 17.58
C HIS A 219 22.64 11.96 16.42
N PRO A 220 22.78 10.95 15.55
CA PRO A 220 23.68 11.02 14.41
C PRO A 220 23.41 12.23 13.52
N ARG A 221 24.46 12.88 13.07
CA ARG A 221 24.41 14.01 12.15
C ARG A 221 24.15 13.50 10.74
N ARG A 222 22.89 13.63 10.33
CA ARG A 222 22.39 13.10 9.07
C ARG A 222 23.10 13.67 7.84
N GLU A 223 23.56 14.92 7.93
CA GLU A 223 24.26 15.62 6.86
C GLU A 223 25.66 15.04 6.54
N LEU A 224 26.20 14.20 7.41
CA LEU A 224 27.50 13.54 7.19
C LEU A 224 27.36 12.20 6.47
N GLY A 225 26.21 11.53 6.60
CA GLY A 225 25.96 10.23 5.99
C GLY A 225 25.21 10.30 4.65
N HIS A 226 24.94 9.14 4.08
CA HIS A 226 24.09 9.06 2.90
C HIS A 226 22.62 9.17 3.29
N THR A 227 21.80 9.77 2.43
CA THR A 227 20.36 9.91 2.65
C THR A 227 19.59 9.46 1.41
N THR A 228 18.53 8.69 1.62
CA THR A 228 17.55 8.28 0.61
C THR A 228 16.13 8.40 1.18
N ASP A 229 15.11 8.30 0.35
CA ASP A 229 13.71 8.38 0.74
C ASP A 229 13.01 7.01 0.85
N THR A 230 13.71 5.92 0.50
CA THR A 230 13.15 4.57 0.54
C THR A 230 14.09 3.55 1.20
N SER A 231 13.52 2.60 1.96
CA SER A 231 14.29 1.50 2.56
C SER A 231 14.96 0.61 1.51
N SER A 232 14.34 0.42 0.34
CA SER A 232 14.95 -0.38 -0.74
C SER A 232 16.28 0.18 -1.16
N VAL A 233 16.34 1.48 -1.48
CA VAL A 233 17.59 2.14 -1.91
C VAL A 233 18.61 2.16 -0.78
N ALA A 234 18.18 2.37 0.47
CA ALA A 234 19.08 2.33 1.62
C ALA A 234 19.77 0.97 1.78
N ILE A 235 19.01 -0.12 1.63
CA ILE A 235 19.54 -1.49 1.68
C ILE A 235 20.49 -1.74 0.49
N ASP A 236 20.15 -1.29 -0.72
CA ASP A 236 21.00 -1.43 -1.91
C ASP A 236 22.33 -0.67 -1.77
N LEU A 237 22.31 0.52 -1.15
CA LEU A 237 23.54 1.25 -0.81
C LEU A 237 24.40 0.47 0.18
N ALA A 238 23.79 -0.17 1.19
CA ALA A 238 24.52 -1.00 2.13
C ALA A 238 25.11 -2.24 1.45
N CYS A 239 24.38 -2.93 0.59
CA CYS A 239 24.86 -4.05 -0.23
C CYS A 239 26.03 -3.64 -1.14
N SER A 240 26.03 -2.39 -1.60
CA SER A 240 27.11 -1.81 -2.41
C SER A 240 28.31 -1.32 -1.58
N GLY A 241 28.31 -1.55 -0.26
CA GLY A 241 29.39 -1.15 0.64
C GLY A 241 29.49 0.35 0.89
N ARG A 242 28.41 1.11 0.67
CA ARG A 242 28.39 2.56 0.84
C ARG A 242 28.14 3.03 2.27
N GLY A 243 27.82 2.09 3.17
CA GLY A 243 27.58 2.44 4.57
C GLY A 243 26.81 1.34 5.31
N ILE A 244 26.31 1.74 6.46
CA ILE A 244 25.54 0.91 7.38
C ILE A 244 24.10 1.44 7.37
N VAL A 245 23.14 0.57 7.09
CA VAL A 245 21.72 0.90 7.07
C VAL A 245 21.02 0.42 8.34
N LEU A 246 20.03 1.17 8.82
CA LEU A 246 19.05 0.64 9.75
C LEU A 246 17.98 -0.11 8.94
N GLY A 247 18.21 -1.42 8.76
CA GLY A 247 17.42 -2.26 7.85
C GLY A 247 16.33 -3.04 8.57
N GLN A 248 15.16 -3.15 7.92
CA GLN A 248 14.08 -4.04 8.33
C GLN A 248 14.44 -5.48 7.95
N GLU A 249 14.23 -6.43 8.89
CA GLU A 249 14.53 -7.85 8.67
C GLU A 249 13.79 -8.41 7.46
N MET A 250 12.51 -8.11 7.34
CA MET A 250 11.66 -8.55 6.24
C MET A 250 12.18 -8.07 4.87
N LEU A 251 12.67 -6.83 4.78
CA LEU A 251 13.13 -6.24 3.53
C LEU A 251 14.54 -6.69 3.13
N ALA A 252 15.34 -7.13 4.09
CA ALA A 252 16.72 -7.58 3.89
C ALA A 252 16.91 -9.11 4.04
N GLU A 253 15.82 -9.87 4.16
CA GLU A 253 15.86 -11.32 4.45
C GLU A 253 16.72 -12.10 3.45
N THR A 254 16.68 -11.74 2.17
CA THR A 254 17.44 -12.44 1.13
C THR A 254 18.93 -12.16 1.24
N GLU A 255 19.29 -10.91 1.43
CA GLU A 255 20.66 -10.44 1.53
C GLU A 255 21.33 -10.95 2.84
N LEU A 256 20.54 -11.02 3.91
CA LEU A 256 20.99 -11.64 5.17
C LEU A 256 21.19 -13.15 5.01
N ALA A 257 20.26 -13.85 4.35
CA ALA A 257 20.37 -15.29 4.10
C ALA A 257 21.52 -15.64 3.15
N ALA A 258 21.82 -14.78 2.17
CA ALA A 258 22.95 -14.95 1.25
C ALA A 258 24.30 -14.57 1.87
N GLY A 259 24.31 -13.85 2.99
CA GLY A 259 25.52 -13.29 3.60
C GLY A 259 26.05 -12.04 2.91
N ASP A 260 25.31 -11.45 1.98
CA ASP A 260 25.64 -10.18 1.33
C ASP A 260 25.56 -9.01 2.32
N LEU A 261 24.65 -9.11 3.30
CA LEU A 261 24.56 -8.26 4.46
C LEU A 261 24.71 -9.09 5.74
N VAL A 262 25.26 -8.44 6.76
CA VAL A 262 25.33 -8.97 8.12
C VAL A 262 24.75 -7.95 9.09
N ALA A 263 24.20 -8.44 10.21
CA ALA A 263 23.77 -7.63 11.34
C ALA A 263 24.86 -7.71 12.42
N PRO A 264 25.81 -6.76 12.49
CA PRO A 264 26.97 -6.86 13.37
C PRO A 264 26.62 -6.74 14.85
N PHE A 265 25.47 -6.17 15.17
CA PHE A 265 25.02 -5.95 16.55
C PHE A 265 23.89 -6.94 16.90
N PRO A 266 23.89 -7.52 18.12
CA PRO A 266 22.86 -8.49 18.52
C PRO A 266 21.49 -7.85 18.77
N HIS A 267 21.43 -6.51 18.80
CA HIS A 267 20.22 -5.77 19.16
C HIS A 267 19.29 -5.55 17.98
N TRP A 268 18.06 -6.06 18.11
CA TRP A 268 16.96 -5.85 17.18
C TRP A 268 15.87 -5.04 17.85
N MET A 269 15.57 -3.87 17.32
CA MET A 269 14.48 -3.03 17.77
C MET A 269 13.19 -3.42 17.04
N PRO A 270 12.12 -3.81 17.76
CA PRO A 270 10.83 -4.10 17.12
C PRO A 270 10.26 -2.83 16.47
N LEU A 271 9.58 -2.98 15.36
CA LEU A 271 8.79 -1.89 14.77
C LEU A 271 7.60 -1.57 15.67
N GLN A 272 7.17 -0.31 15.63
CA GLN A 272 6.05 0.17 16.45
C GLN A 272 4.72 -0.45 16.04
N TYR A 273 4.50 -0.64 14.73
CA TYR A 273 3.29 -1.21 14.16
C TYR A 273 3.59 -2.47 13.36
N ASP A 274 2.54 -3.26 13.16
CA ASP A 274 2.59 -4.41 12.26
C ASP A 274 2.41 -3.96 10.81
N TYR A 275 2.90 -4.75 9.86
CA TYR A 275 2.48 -4.65 8.47
C TYR A 275 1.09 -5.25 8.34
N CYS A 276 0.22 -4.54 7.62
CA CYS A 276 -1.19 -4.84 7.53
C CYS A 276 -1.65 -4.96 6.09
N LEU A 277 -2.63 -5.84 5.87
CA LEU A 277 -3.46 -5.88 4.69
C LEU A 277 -4.72 -5.07 4.99
N VAL A 278 -5.06 -4.14 4.12
CA VAL A 278 -6.23 -3.29 4.26
C VAL A 278 -7.12 -3.46 3.04
N HIS A 279 -8.41 -3.62 3.24
CA HIS A 279 -9.40 -3.73 2.16
C HIS A 279 -10.74 -3.14 2.57
N THR A 280 -11.62 -2.87 1.61
CA THR A 280 -12.98 -2.41 1.87
C THR A 280 -13.85 -3.55 2.41
N GLU A 281 -14.90 -3.23 3.16
CA GLU A 281 -15.88 -4.24 3.62
C GLU A 281 -16.54 -4.98 2.44
N SER A 282 -16.72 -4.30 1.31
CA SER A 282 -17.24 -4.92 0.09
C SER A 282 -16.33 -6.00 -0.48
N ASN A 283 -15.02 -5.80 -0.41
CA ASN A 283 -14.01 -6.75 -0.91
C ASN A 283 -13.87 -8.02 -0.05
N LYS A 284 -14.40 -8.02 1.18
CA LYS A 284 -14.48 -9.22 2.04
C LYS A 284 -15.18 -10.41 1.37
N ARG A 285 -16.11 -10.15 0.46
CA ARG A 285 -16.86 -11.19 -0.29
C ARG A 285 -16.21 -11.59 -1.61
N ASN A 286 -15.17 -10.88 -2.04
CA ASN A 286 -14.44 -11.20 -3.26
C ASN A 286 -13.53 -12.40 -3.01
N ARG A 287 -13.79 -13.53 -3.70
CA ARG A 287 -13.05 -14.79 -3.52
C ARG A 287 -11.56 -14.64 -3.81
N THR A 288 -11.20 -13.84 -4.82
CA THR A 288 -9.80 -13.63 -5.19
C THR A 288 -9.06 -12.81 -4.14
N VAL A 289 -9.71 -11.78 -3.60
CA VAL A 289 -9.18 -10.99 -2.46
C VAL A 289 -9.01 -11.87 -1.23
N GLY A 290 -10.03 -12.65 -0.88
CA GLY A 290 -9.97 -13.59 0.24
C GLY A 290 -8.83 -14.60 0.10
N ALA A 291 -8.69 -15.21 -1.08
CA ALA A 291 -7.62 -16.16 -1.38
C ALA A 291 -6.22 -15.53 -1.27
N PHE A 292 -6.07 -14.27 -1.72
CA PHE A 292 -4.81 -13.56 -1.59
C PHE A 292 -4.46 -13.23 -0.13
N ILE A 293 -5.44 -12.74 0.64
CA ILE A 293 -5.26 -12.44 2.07
C ILE A 293 -4.88 -13.70 2.83
N GLU A 294 -5.63 -14.78 2.65
CA GLU A 294 -5.37 -16.07 3.30
C GLU A 294 -3.97 -16.61 2.94
N TRP A 295 -3.63 -16.58 1.65
CA TRP A 295 -2.32 -16.99 1.19
C TRP A 295 -1.19 -16.16 1.84
N LEU A 296 -1.34 -14.84 1.98
CA LEU A 296 -0.30 -13.96 2.51
C LEU A 296 -0.14 -14.09 4.03
N VAL A 297 -1.23 -14.23 4.77
CA VAL A 297 -1.22 -14.34 6.25
C VAL A 297 -0.54 -15.64 6.72
N HIS A 298 -0.54 -16.69 5.92
CA HIS A 298 0.10 -17.97 6.24
C HIS A 298 1.56 -18.07 5.78
N ARG A 299 2.20 -16.95 5.40
CA ARG A 299 3.59 -16.84 4.94
C ARG A 299 4.45 -16.03 5.90
#